data_49929f368fc75791e394783c19c2ca48
#
_entry.id   49929f368fc75791e394783c19c2ca48
#
_cell.length_a   1.000
_cell.length_b   1.000
_cell.length_c   1.000
_cell.angle_alpha   90.00
_cell.angle_beta   90.00
_cell.angle_gamma   90.00
#
_symmetry.space_group_name_H-M   'P 1'
#
loop_
_entity.id
_entity.type
_entity.pdbx_description
1 polymer ?
#
loop_
_entity_poly.entity_id
_entity_poly.type
_entity_poly.pdbx_seq_one_letter_code
_entity_poly.pdbx_strand_id
1 'polypeptide(L)'
;YDPYIADAYKVPDSHKAICEKTLAWYAANEKSLVDADCYVLYGAASLWGVALEGALKIMEMAKRIAIGYELEDGLHGPTMAFNEKTCVIALDGGDYGSEKALGCGEMAKSESGKGFVIGGKGFDSTDLAFDVVSNDFRALEFAPAVQILAYKLSQSVGVDLTAPLTPPKKEYFALHDEPAMTSIYSGDKK
;
A
#
# COMPACT_ATOMS: atom_id res chain seq x y z
N TYR A 1 20.14 -19.89 18.52
CA TYR A 1 18.91 -19.53 17.82
C TYR A 1 19.11 -18.16 17.18
N ASP A 2 18.96 -18.09 15.87
CA ASP A 2 19.19 -16.86 15.11
C ASP A 2 18.09 -15.82 15.46
N PRO A 3 18.44 -14.64 16.00
CA PRO A 3 17.48 -13.62 16.40
C PRO A 3 16.59 -13.13 15.24
N TYR A 4 17.09 -13.13 14.00
CA TYR A 4 16.32 -12.78 12.82
C TYR A 4 15.21 -13.80 12.56
N ILE A 5 15.48 -15.10 12.70
CA ILE A 5 14.46 -16.13 12.56
C ILE A 5 13.38 -15.95 13.62
N ALA A 6 13.77 -15.67 14.86
CA ALA A 6 12.82 -15.42 15.95
C ALA A 6 11.93 -14.19 15.67
N ASP A 7 12.48 -13.14 15.09
CA ASP A 7 11.73 -11.93 14.73
C ASP A 7 10.76 -12.20 13.58
N ALA A 8 11.19 -12.96 12.55
CA ALA A 8 10.33 -13.34 11.44
C ALA A 8 9.09 -14.15 11.88
N TYR A 9 9.23 -15.01 12.88
CA TYR A 9 8.11 -15.82 13.40
C TYR A 9 7.04 -15.03 14.13
N LYS A 10 7.25 -13.76 14.45
CA LYS A 10 6.23 -12.88 15.03
C LYS A 10 5.20 -12.42 13.99
N VAL A 11 5.60 -12.30 12.73
CA VAL A 11 4.77 -11.73 11.65
C VAL A 11 3.48 -12.52 11.40
N PRO A 12 3.50 -13.85 11.28
CA PRO A 12 2.27 -14.62 11.05
C PRO A 12 1.20 -14.41 12.13
N ASP A 13 1.61 -14.22 13.39
CA ASP A 13 0.68 -14.05 14.51
C ASP A 13 -0.07 -12.71 14.43
N SER A 14 0.56 -11.65 13.94
CA SER A 14 -0.07 -10.33 13.77
C SER A 14 -0.94 -10.23 12.51
N HIS A 15 -0.65 -11.02 11.47
CA HIS A 15 -1.24 -10.91 10.13
C HIS A 15 -2.77 -10.97 10.13
N LYS A 16 -3.36 -11.93 10.84
CA LYS A 16 -4.82 -12.08 10.88
C LYS A 16 -5.50 -10.84 11.45
N ALA A 17 -4.98 -10.34 12.57
CA ALA A 17 -5.52 -9.16 13.22
C ALA A 17 -5.38 -7.91 12.34
N ILE A 18 -4.25 -7.76 11.63
CA ILE A 18 -4.01 -6.66 10.69
C ILE A 18 -5.00 -6.72 9.52
N CYS A 19 -5.21 -7.91 8.95
CA CYS A 19 -6.20 -8.08 7.88
C CYS A 19 -7.61 -7.70 8.32
N GLU A 20 -8.06 -8.17 9.50
CA GLU A 20 -9.37 -7.86 10.04
C GLU A 20 -9.54 -6.36 10.32
N LYS A 21 -8.54 -5.73 10.94
CA LYS A 21 -8.52 -4.28 11.18
C LYS A 21 -8.55 -3.49 9.88
N THR A 22 -7.80 -3.92 8.87
CA THR A 22 -7.76 -3.25 7.56
C THR A 22 -9.11 -3.29 6.86
N LEU A 23 -9.80 -4.43 6.89
CA LEU A 23 -11.14 -4.56 6.33
C LEU A 23 -12.15 -3.64 7.03
N ALA A 24 -12.11 -3.57 8.36
CA ALA A 24 -12.98 -2.69 9.14
C ALA A 24 -12.65 -1.21 8.87
N TRP A 25 -11.36 -0.86 8.84
CA TRP A 25 -10.90 0.49 8.53
C TRP A 25 -11.32 0.93 7.11
N TYR A 26 -11.15 0.05 6.12
CA TYR A 26 -11.60 0.34 4.76
C TYR A 26 -13.10 0.64 4.71
N ALA A 27 -13.91 -0.21 5.32
CA ALA A 27 -15.36 -0.02 5.36
C ALA A 27 -15.79 1.31 6.02
N ALA A 28 -15.08 1.73 7.07
CA ALA A 28 -15.34 3.00 7.74
C ALA A 28 -14.94 4.23 6.90
N ASN A 29 -13.94 4.10 6.01
CA ASN A 29 -13.38 5.19 5.21
C ASN A 29 -13.69 5.07 3.71
N GLU A 30 -14.48 4.09 3.28
CA GLU A 30 -14.73 3.76 1.87
C GLU A 30 -15.09 4.98 1.03
N LYS A 31 -16.03 5.81 1.51
CA LYS A 31 -16.46 7.00 0.78
C LYS A 31 -15.31 7.96 0.48
N SER A 32 -14.47 8.22 1.46
CA SER A 32 -13.32 9.12 1.33
C SER A 32 -12.25 8.52 0.41
N LEU A 33 -12.00 7.21 0.54
CA LEU A 33 -11.06 6.49 -0.29
C LEU A 33 -11.51 6.44 -1.76
N VAL A 34 -12.77 6.16 -2.04
CA VAL A 34 -13.32 6.08 -3.40
C VAL A 34 -13.40 7.43 -4.10
N ASP A 35 -13.63 8.52 -3.35
CA ASP A 35 -13.71 9.88 -3.91
C ASP A 35 -12.37 10.44 -4.39
N ALA A 36 -11.24 9.80 -4.07
CA ALA A 36 -9.93 10.23 -4.53
C ALA A 36 -9.65 9.79 -5.98
N ASP A 37 -8.99 10.67 -6.74
CA ASP A 37 -8.53 10.40 -8.10
C ASP A 37 -7.05 10.02 -8.15
N CYS A 38 -6.27 10.44 -7.14
CA CYS A 38 -4.85 10.17 -6.99
C CYS A 38 -4.52 9.70 -5.58
N TYR A 39 -3.62 8.74 -5.48
CA TYR A 39 -3.16 8.20 -4.20
C TYR A 39 -1.66 8.39 -4.05
N VAL A 40 -1.24 8.90 -2.90
CA VAL A 40 0.18 9.08 -2.59
C VAL A 40 0.48 8.31 -1.30
N LEU A 41 1.40 7.36 -1.39
CA LEU A 41 1.79 6.52 -0.27
C LEU A 41 3.22 6.87 0.15
N TYR A 42 3.42 7.04 1.44
CA TYR A 42 4.71 7.37 2.03
C TYR A 42 5.20 6.27 2.96
N GLY A 43 6.47 5.93 2.87
CA GLY A 43 7.09 4.99 3.79
C GLY A 43 8.58 5.26 3.98
N ALA A 44 9.06 5.15 5.21
CA ALA A 44 10.48 5.28 5.53
C ALA A 44 11.16 3.90 5.55
N ALA A 45 12.44 3.85 5.18
CA ALA A 45 13.25 2.64 5.20
C ALA A 45 12.56 1.44 4.52
N SER A 46 12.38 0.31 5.22
CA SER A 46 11.73 -0.89 4.66
C SER A 46 10.26 -0.64 4.24
N LEU A 47 9.58 0.34 4.84
CA LEU A 47 8.22 0.69 4.49
C LEU A 47 8.12 1.48 3.17
N TRP A 48 9.20 2.04 2.66
CA TRP A 48 9.22 2.58 1.30
C TRP A 48 8.88 1.50 0.25
N GLY A 49 9.45 0.31 0.38
CA GLY A 49 9.08 -0.81 -0.49
C GLY A 49 7.58 -1.15 -0.42
N VAL A 50 6.97 -1.07 0.77
CA VAL A 50 5.53 -1.26 0.95
C VAL A 50 4.71 -0.13 0.32
N ALA A 51 5.18 1.12 0.42
CA ALA A 51 4.52 2.25 -0.24
C ALA A 51 4.52 2.09 -1.77
N LEU A 52 5.64 1.63 -2.35
CA LEU A 52 5.74 1.31 -3.78
C LEU A 52 4.79 0.16 -4.17
N GLU A 53 4.77 -0.92 -3.39
CA GLU A 53 3.85 -2.06 -3.60
C GLU A 53 2.39 -1.61 -3.53
N GLY A 54 2.02 -0.84 -2.51
CA GLY A 54 0.66 -0.32 -2.36
C GLY A 54 0.24 0.54 -3.54
N ALA A 55 1.09 1.45 -4.00
CA ALA A 55 0.84 2.28 -5.17
C ALA A 55 0.67 1.42 -6.43
N LEU A 56 1.56 0.44 -6.64
CA LEU A 56 1.48 -0.49 -7.76
C LEU A 56 0.15 -1.26 -7.75
N LYS A 57 -0.24 -1.81 -6.60
CA LYS A 57 -1.50 -2.56 -6.47
C LYS A 57 -2.74 -1.70 -6.70
N ILE A 58 -2.73 -0.44 -6.27
CA ILE A 58 -3.84 0.50 -6.58
C ILE A 58 -3.92 0.72 -8.10
N MET A 59 -2.80 0.94 -8.78
CA MET A 59 -2.78 1.10 -10.24
C MET A 59 -3.24 -0.17 -10.97
N GLU A 60 -2.74 -1.33 -10.54
CA GLU A 60 -3.06 -2.62 -11.17
C GLU A 60 -4.51 -3.04 -10.95
N MET A 61 -5.03 -2.88 -9.73
CA MET A 61 -6.32 -3.41 -9.33
C MET A 61 -7.44 -2.39 -9.46
N ALA A 62 -7.27 -1.19 -8.92
CA ALA A 62 -8.32 -0.17 -8.91
C ALA A 62 -8.28 0.77 -10.14
N LYS A 63 -7.23 0.67 -10.98
CA LYS A 63 -7.05 1.52 -12.19
C LYS A 63 -7.04 3.01 -11.86
N ARG A 64 -6.46 3.38 -10.71
CA ARG A 64 -6.29 4.75 -10.25
C ARG A 64 -4.82 5.13 -10.26
N ILE A 65 -4.53 6.41 -10.45
CA ILE A 65 -3.15 6.92 -10.36
C ILE A 65 -2.69 6.79 -8.91
N ALA A 66 -1.54 6.17 -8.71
CA ALA A 66 -0.94 6.06 -7.39
C ALA A 66 0.59 6.17 -7.48
N ILE A 67 1.20 6.78 -6.48
CA ILE A 67 2.65 7.00 -6.42
C ILE A 67 3.12 6.64 -5.00
N GLY A 68 4.21 5.86 -4.91
CA GLY A 68 4.90 5.59 -3.66
C GLY A 68 6.17 6.44 -3.54
N TYR A 69 6.34 7.11 -2.41
CA TYR A 69 7.53 7.90 -2.11
C TYR A 69 8.27 7.37 -0.88
N GLU A 70 9.58 7.52 -0.90
CA GLU A 70 10.33 7.55 0.33
C GLU A 70 9.84 8.76 1.15
N LEU A 71 9.67 8.57 2.47
CA LEU A 71 9.00 9.56 3.31
C LEU A 71 9.68 10.93 3.26
N GLU A 72 11.00 10.99 3.40
CA GLU A 72 11.74 12.25 3.38
C GLU A 72 11.69 12.92 2.02
N ASP A 73 12.01 12.17 0.96
CA ASP A 73 12.01 12.68 -0.42
C ASP A 73 10.62 13.22 -0.82
N GLY A 74 9.58 12.51 -0.43
CA GLY A 74 8.21 12.86 -0.77
C GLY A 74 7.69 14.11 -0.08
N LEU A 75 8.28 14.53 1.03
CA LEU A 75 7.92 15.78 1.72
C LEU A 75 8.51 17.04 1.06
N HIS A 76 9.50 16.88 0.17
CA HIS A 76 10.22 17.98 -0.48
C HIS A 76 9.69 18.33 -1.89
N GLY A 77 8.41 18.47 -2.07
CA GLY A 77 7.85 18.87 -3.37
C GLY A 77 6.51 18.23 -3.68
N PRO A 78 6.38 16.89 -3.68
CA PRO A 78 5.12 16.20 -3.96
C PRO A 78 3.93 16.69 -3.15
N THR A 79 4.14 17.11 -1.90
CA THR A 79 3.12 17.69 -1.02
C THR A 79 2.46 18.95 -1.58
N MET A 80 3.16 19.70 -2.43
CA MET A 80 2.61 20.90 -3.08
C MET A 80 1.49 20.60 -4.08
N ALA A 81 1.35 19.34 -4.50
CA ALA A 81 0.32 18.90 -5.45
C ALA A 81 -0.96 18.39 -4.77
N PHE A 82 -1.03 18.41 -3.44
CA PHE A 82 -2.21 17.91 -2.72
C PHE A 82 -3.41 18.82 -2.95
N ASN A 83 -4.54 18.19 -3.15
CA ASN A 83 -5.84 18.85 -3.32
C ASN A 83 -6.94 17.91 -2.83
N GLU A 84 -8.19 18.35 -2.88
CA GLU A 84 -9.35 17.61 -2.39
C GLU A 84 -9.60 16.25 -3.07
N LYS A 85 -8.88 15.93 -4.16
CA LYS A 85 -8.92 14.63 -4.85
C LYS A 85 -7.68 13.77 -4.60
N THR A 86 -6.78 14.20 -3.74
CA THR A 86 -5.59 13.46 -3.37
C THR A 86 -5.82 12.69 -2.08
N CYS A 87 -5.72 11.36 -2.11
CA CYS A 87 -5.66 10.53 -0.92
C CYS A 87 -4.19 10.27 -0.54
N VAL A 88 -3.83 10.60 0.68
CA VAL A 88 -2.47 10.41 1.19
C VAL A 88 -2.46 9.35 2.28
N ILE A 89 -1.55 8.40 2.18
CA ILE A 89 -1.39 7.31 3.13
C ILE A 89 0.07 7.28 3.60
N ALA A 90 0.29 7.58 4.87
CA ALA A 90 1.60 7.51 5.50
C ALA A 90 1.74 6.20 6.30
N LEU A 91 2.80 5.45 6.05
CA LEU A 91 3.09 4.22 6.77
C LEU A 91 3.96 4.52 7.99
N ASP A 92 3.44 4.25 9.18
CA ASP A 92 4.11 4.51 10.46
C ASP A 92 4.61 3.20 11.09
N GLY A 93 5.92 2.99 11.04
CA GLY A 93 6.58 1.83 11.65
C GLY A 93 6.72 1.91 13.18
N GLY A 94 6.35 3.02 13.78
CA GLY A 94 6.45 3.23 15.23
C GLY A 94 7.85 3.59 15.73
N ASP A 95 8.81 3.84 14.82
CA ASP A 95 10.20 4.17 15.16
C ASP A 95 10.77 5.28 14.26
N TYR A 96 11.81 4.98 13.48
CA TYR A 96 12.41 5.94 12.56
C TYR A 96 11.37 6.51 11.57
N GLY A 97 11.25 7.82 11.54
CA GLY A 97 10.31 8.52 10.65
C GLY A 97 8.87 8.61 11.17
N SER A 98 8.54 8.03 12.33
CA SER A 98 7.19 8.02 12.90
C SER A 98 6.61 9.43 13.06
N GLU A 99 7.37 10.37 13.62
CA GLU A 99 6.94 11.77 13.78
C GLU A 99 6.58 12.41 12.42
N LYS A 100 7.39 12.16 11.39
CA LYS A 100 7.15 12.68 10.04
C LYS A 100 5.97 11.98 9.35
N ALA A 101 5.80 10.69 9.57
CA ALA A 101 4.64 9.95 9.03
C ALA A 101 3.33 10.47 9.63
N LEU A 102 3.30 10.70 10.94
CA LEU A 102 2.15 11.31 11.62
C LEU A 102 1.90 12.74 11.12
N GLY A 103 2.94 13.57 11.04
CA GLY A 103 2.83 14.94 10.51
C GLY A 103 2.37 14.98 9.05
N CYS A 104 2.81 14.04 8.21
CA CYS A 104 2.34 13.90 6.83
C CYS A 104 0.84 13.56 6.79
N GLY A 105 0.39 12.63 7.61
CA GLY A 105 -1.02 12.28 7.73
C GLY A 105 -1.88 13.46 8.21
N GLU A 106 -1.42 14.20 9.23
CA GLU A 106 -2.10 15.40 9.74
C GLU A 106 -2.21 16.49 8.67
N MET A 107 -1.10 16.79 7.99
CA MET A 107 -1.07 17.77 6.90
C MET A 107 -2.04 17.38 5.79
N ALA A 108 -2.03 16.11 5.37
CA ALA A 108 -2.92 15.64 4.32
C ALA A 108 -4.41 15.71 4.71
N LYS A 109 -4.75 15.46 5.98
CA LYS A 109 -6.12 15.65 6.49
C LYS A 109 -6.54 17.12 6.39
N SER A 110 -5.63 18.06 6.68
CA SER A 110 -5.88 19.48 6.56
C SER A 110 -6.06 19.95 5.11
N GLU A 111 -5.18 19.49 4.21
CA GLU A 111 -5.12 20.00 2.82
C GLU A 111 -6.12 19.32 1.89
N SER A 112 -6.27 18.00 1.99
CA SER A 112 -7.14 17.23 1.08
C SER A 112 -8.39 16.65 1.75
N GLY A 113 -8.42 16.60 3.08
CA GLY A 113 -9.44 15.89 3.84
C GLY A 113 -9.36 14.35 3.73
N LYS A 114 -8.34 13.82 3.05
CA LYS A 114 -8.15 12.38 2.75
C LYS A 114 -6.74 11.93 3.14
N GLY A 115 -6.32 12.27 4.34
CA GLY A 115 -5.06 11.82 4.94
C GLY A 115 -5.30 10.62 5.86
N PHE A 116 -4.46 9.60 5.78
CA PHE A 116 -4.52 8.41 6.64
C PHE A 116 -3.12 8.00 7.08
N VAL A 117 -3.02 7.53 8.31
CA VAL A 117 -1.83 6.85 8.82
C VAL A 117 -2.15 5.36 8.96
N ILE A 118 -1.25 4.51 8.50
CA ILE A 118 -1.34 3.05 8.65
C ILE A 118 -0.19 2.57 9.53
N GLY A 119 -0.50 1.86 10.58
CA GLY A 119 0.44 1.33 11.57
C GLY A 119 0.56 2.21 12.80
N GLY A 120 1.45 1.83 13.71
CA GLY A 120 1.69 2.57 14.94
C GLY A 120 0.41 2.83 15.74
N LYS A 121 0.33 4.03 16.32
CA LYS A 121 -0.86 4.47 17.08
C LYS A 121 -1.87 5.25 16.25
N GLY A 122 -1.49 5.65 15.03
CA GLY A 122 -2.27 6.58 14.23
C GLY A 122 -2.25 8.01 14.79
N PHE A 123 -2.84 8.94 14.05
CA PHE A 123 -3.03 10.33 14.48
C PHE A 123 -4.43 10.51 15.11
N ASP A 124 -5.45 9.93 14.49
CA ASP A 124 -6.83 9.98 14.98
C ASP A 124 -7.60 8.67 14.69
N SER A 125 -8.89 8.67 15.00
CA SER A 125 -9.76 7.49 14.86
C SER A 125 -10.05 7.08 13.41
N THR A 126 -9.68 7.90 12.42
CA THR A 126 -9.82 7.55 10.99
C THR A 126 -8.64 6.73 10.47
N ASP A 127 -7.58 6.61 11.24
CA ASP A 127 -6.37 5.90 10.89
C ASP A 127 -6.48 4.40 11.13
N LEU A 128 -5.61 3.63 10.47
CA LEU A 128 -5.48 2.19 10.69
C LEU A 128 -4.35 1.92 11.70
N ALA A 129 -4.68 1.86 12.97
CA ALA A 129 -3.71 1.60 14.02
C ALA A 129 -3.56 0.10 14.33
N PHE A 130 -2.31 -0.38 14.39
CA PHE A 130 -1.96 -1.72 14.86
C PHE A 130 -0.54 -1.74 15.44
N ASP A 131 -0.30 -2.69 16.34
CA ASP A 131 1.03 -2.88 16.91
C ASP A 131 1.96 -3.51 15.88
N VAL A 132 3.14 -2.91 15.67
CA VAL A 132 4.23 -3.47 14.87
C VAL A 132 5.06 -4.36 15.78
N VAL A 133 5.08 -5.67 15.52
CA VAL A 133 5.71 -6.65 16.42
C VAL A 133 7.09 -7.11 15.94
N SER A 134 7.38 -6.97 14.65
CA SER A 134 8.68 -7.29 14.08
C SER A 134 9.50 -6.02 13.83
N ASN A 135 10.79 -6.07 14.16
CA ASN A 135 11.74 -4.99 13.85
C ASN A 135 12.26 -5.11 12.41
N ASP A 136 12.71 -6.31 12.02
CA ASP A 136 13.40 -6.53 10.75
C ASP A 136 12.43 -6.88 9.61
N PHE A 137 11.27 -7.48 9.93
CA PHE A 137 10.29 -7.95 8.95
C PHE A 137 8.98 -7.16 8.95
N ARG A 138 8.96 -5.96 9.52
CA ARG A 138 7.77 -5.10 9.58
C ARG A 138 7.12 -4.84 8.21
N ALA A 139 7.90 -4.81 7.14
CA ALA A 139 7.36 -4.67 5.80
C ALA A 139 6.32 -5.76 5.46
N LEU A 140 6.50 -6.99 5.97
CA LEU A 140 5.55 -8.08 5.80
C LEU A 140 4.26 -7.87 6.60
N GLU A 141 4.31 -7.12 7.70
CA GLU A 141 3.12 -6.77 8.50
C GLU A 141 2.28 -5.70 7.79
N PHE A 142 2.92 -4.76 7.09
CA PHE A 142 2.23 -3.69 6.37
C PHE A 142 1.72 -4.10 4.99
N ALA A 143 2.37 -5.06 4.33
CA ALA A 143 1.99 -5.50 2.99
C ALA A 143 0.51 -5.89 2.86
N PRO A 144 -0.10 -6.68 3.78
CA PRO A 144 -1.52 -7.00 3.71
C PRO A 144 -2.42 -5.77 3.75
N ALA A 145 -2.07 -4.75 4.54
CA ALA A 145 -2.89 -3.55 4.66
C ALA A 145 -3.01 -2.81 3.32
N VAL A 146 -1.90 -2.59 2.61
CA VAL A 146 -1.92 -1.90 1.31
C VAL A 146 -2.52 -2.77 0.20
N GLN A 147 -2.34 -4.09 0.26
CA GLN A 147 -2.93 -5.03 -0.71
C GLN A 147 -4.45 -5.14 -0.54
N ILE A 148 -4.93 -5.24 0.70
CA ILE A 148 -6.38 -5.25 1.01
C ILE A 148 -7.01 -3.92 0.62
N LEU A 149 -6.36 -2.79 0.90
CA LEU A 149 -6.81 -1.48 0.44
C LEU A 149 -7.04 -1.47 -1.08
N ALA A 150 -6.05 -1.87 -1.87
CA ALA A 150 -6.15 -1.89 -3.32
C ALA A 150 -7.25 -2.85 -3.82
N TYR A 151 -7.36 -4.03 -3.21
CA TYR A 151 -8.40 -5.01 -3.52
C TYR A 151 -9.80 -4.47 -3.21
N LYS A 152 -10.01 -3.92 -2.03
CA LYS A 152 -11.31 -3.36 -1.64
C LYS A 152 -11.67 -2.14 -2.48
N LEU A 153 -10.70 -1.28 -2.76
CA LEU A 153 -10.88 -0.14 -3.64
C LEU A 153 -11.32 -0.57 -5.04
N SER A 154 -10.69 -1.62 -5.62
CA SER A 154 -11.09 -2.13 -6.93
C SER A 154 -12.54 -2.58 -6.97
N GLN A 155 -13.02 -3.25 -5.91
CA GLN A 155 -14.43 -3.65 -5.78
C GLN A 155 -15.35 -2.44 -5.73
N SER A 156 -15.01 -1.43 -4.90
CA SER A 156 -15.85 -0.24 -4.70
C SER A 156 -15.91 0.65 -5.94
N VAL A 157 -14.86 0.69 -6.77
CA VAL A 157 -14.86 1.41 -8.05
C VAL A 157 -15.35 0.57 -9.24
N GLY A 158 -15.78 -0.67 -9.00
CA GLY A 158 -16.44 -1.52 -10.00
C GLY A 158 -15.48 -2.18 -11.01
N VAL A 159 -14.18 -2.38 -10.64
CA VAL A 159 -13.23 -3.10 -11.49
C VAL A 159 -13.41 -4.60 -11.31
N ASP A 160 -13.69 -5.31 -12.40
CA ASP A 160 -13.73 -6.77 -12.42
C ASP A 160 -12.30 -7.34 -12.53
N LEU A 161 -11.79 -7.87 -11.41
CA LEU A 161 -10.46 -8.48 -11.34
C LEU A 161 -10.41 -9.89 -11.96
N THR A 162 -11.56 -10.47 -12.32
CA THR A 162 -11.60 -11.76 -13.01
C THR A 162 -11.58 -11.62 -14.54
N ALA A 163 -11.78 -10.39 -15.03
CA ALA A 163 -11.69 -10.10 -16.45
C ALA A 163 -10.26 -10.32 -16.97
N PRO A 164 -10.10 -10.77 -18.22
CA PRO A 164 -8.78 -10.92 -18.81
C PRO A 164 -8.00 -9.59 -18.74
N LEU A 165 -6.73 -9.68 -18.32
CA LEU A 165 -5.85 -8.53 -18.34
C LEU A 165 -5.70 -8.01 -19.78
N THR A 166 -5.85 -6.70 -19.97
CA THR A 166 -5.48 -6.06 -21.21
C THR A 166 -3.96 -5.86 -21.19
N PRO A 167 -3.17 -6.64 -21.93
CA PRO A 167 -1.74 -6.46 -21.92
C PRO A 167 -1.38 -5.09 -22.52
N PRO A 168 -0.26 -4.50 -22.11
CA PRO A 168 0.28 -3.32 -22.78
C PRO A 168 0.43 -3.62 -24.27
N LYS A 169 0.17 -2.63 -25.11
CA LYS A 169 0.32 -2.81 -26.55
C LYS A 169 1.78 -3.08 -26.90
N LYS A 170 2.05 -4.29 -27.38
CA LYS A 170 3.41 -4.80 -27.64
C LYS A 170 4.22 -3.90 -28.56
N GLU A 171 3.56 -3.32 -29.56
CA GLU A 171 4.18 -2.39 -30.52
C GLU A 171 4.78 -1.15 -29.88
N TYR A 172 4.26 -0.68 -28.74
CA TYR A 172 4.79 0.50 -28.06
C TYR A 172 5.97 0.20 -27.13
N PHE A 173 6.04 -1.02 -26.61
CA PHE A 173 7.03 -1.38 -25.61
C PHE A 173 8.08 -2.36 -26.11
N ALA A 174 8.09 -2.66 -27.42
CA ALA A 174 8.95 -3.68 -28.04
C ALA A 174 8.91 -5.03 -27.28
N LEU A 175 7.75 -5.38 -26.73
CA LEU A 175 7.58 -6.62 -26.01
C LEU A 175 7.56 -7.80 -26.99
N HIS A 176 8.41 -8.78 -26.72
CA HIS A 176 8.45 -10.02 -27.47
C HIS A 176 7.54 -11.07 -26.83
N ASP A 177 6.95 -11.95 -27.66
CA ASP A 177 6.32 -13.15 -27.15
C ASP A 177 7.43 -14.05 -26.60
N GLU A 178 7.47 -14.22 -25.27
CA GLU A 178 8.37 -15.17 -24.66
C GLU A 178 7.65 -16.53 -24.51
N PRO A 179 7.93 -17.49 -25.40
CA PRO A 179 7.36 -18.85 -25.26
C PRO A 179 7.93 -19.60 -24.05
N ALA A 180 8.99 -19.07 -23.44
CA ALA A 180 9.76 -19.74 -22.40
C ALA A 180 9.02 -19.89 -21.05
N MET A 181 8.17 -18.94 -20.67
CA MET A 181 7.51 -18.99 -19.35
C MET A 181 6.41 -20.07 -19.27
N THR A 182 5.75 -20.38 -20.37
CA THR A 182 4.72 -21.44 -20.40
C THR A 182 5.30 -22.84 -20.28
N SER A 183 6.54 -23.08 -20.75
CA SER A 183 7.18 -24.40 -20.66
C SER A 183 7.68 -24.77 -19.27
N ILE A 184 7.96 -23.78 -18.41
CA ILE A 184 8.44 -24.01 -17.04
C ILE A 184 7.29 -24.46 -16.14
N TYR A 185 6.08 -23.96 -16.39
CA TYR A 185 4.90 -24.25 -15.55
C TYR A 185 3.95 -25.30 -16.13
N SER A 186 4.05 -25.67 -17.40
CA SER A 186 3.14 -26.60 -18.05
C SER A 186 3.39 -28.08 -17.71
N GLY A 187 4.48 -28.40 -17.01
CA GLY A 187 4.72 -29.77 -16.53
C GLY A 187 4.91 -30.79 -17.63
N ASP A 188 5.07 -30.41 -18.88
CA ASP A 188 5.31 -31.31 -20.00
C ASP A 188 6.70 -31.94 -19.86
N LYS A 189 6.72 -33.02 -19.12
CA LYS A 189 7.82 -33.99 -19.16
C LYS A 189 7.81 -34.62 -20.55
N LYS A 190 8.82 -34.37 -21.34
CA LYS A 190 9.19 -35.26 -22.44
C LYS A 190 9.80 -36.53 -21.87
#